data_e4f19e006ee9aaf6c93a2d89d15d7f55
#
_entry.id   e4f19e006ee9aaf6c93a2d89d15d7f55
#
_cell.length_a   1.000
_cell.length_b   1.000
_cell.length_c   1.000
_cell.angle_alpha   90.00
_cell.angle_beta   90.00
_cell.angle_gamma   90.00
#
_symmetry.space_group_name_H-M   'P 1'
#
loop_
_entity.id
_entity.type
_entity.pdbx_description
1 polymer ?
#
loop_
_entity_poly.entity_id
_entity_poly.type
_entity_poly.pdbx_seq_one_letter_code
_entity_poly.pdbx_strand_id
1 'polypeptide(L)'
;MIDFVYLTIGLVTVILGGEFLLRSAVSASNRLNIPRIIVGMTIVSFATSLPELITSIRAAVDGYADLSVSNVVGSNIANLGFVLGIVLLFGQFTVQKSFYKSDWPILFLSLIHI
;
A
#
# COMPACT_ATOMS: atom_id res chain seq x y z
N MET A 1 -1.38 -30.45 1.01
CA MET A 1 -2.51 -30.13 1.90
C MET A 1 -2.13 -29.09 2.95
N ILE A 2 -0.98 -29.24 3.63
CA ILE A 2 -0.50 -28.28 4.63
C ILE A 2 -0.32 -26.88 4.05
N ASP A 3 0.27 -26.74 2.87
CA ASP A 3 0.49 -25.45 2.21
C ASP A 3 -0.83 -24.71 1.89
N PHE A 4 -1.86 -25.46 1.54
CA PHE A 4 -3.19 -24.88 1.28
C PHE A 4 -3.81 -24.33 2.58
N VAL A 5 -3.60 -25.02 3.70
CA VAL A 5 -4.05 -24.54 5.03
C VAL A 5 -3.31 -23.26 5.41
N TYR A 6 -1.97 -23.21 5.25
CA TYR A 6 -1.20 -22.00 5.51
C TYR A 6 -1.61 -20.84 4.63
N LEU A 7 -1.83 -21.08 3.33
CA LEU A 7 -2.31 -20.07 2.41
C LEU A 7 -3.67 -19.50 2.84
N THR A 8 -4.59 -20.37 3.20
CA THR A 8 -5.94 -19.97 3.65
C THR A 8 -5.89 -19.16 4.95
N ILE A 9 -5.12 -19.62 5.93
CA ILE A 9 -4.93 -18.91 7.21
C ILE A 9 -4.27 -17.54 6.94
N GLY A 10 -3.25 -17.49 6.10
CA GLY A 10 -2.57 -16.24 5.71
C GLY A 10 -3.53 -15.26 5.06
N LEU A 11 -4.34 -15.71 4.12
CA LEU A 11 -5.33 -14.88 3.43
C LEU A 11 -6.38 -14.32 4.39
N VAL A 12 -6.94 -15.17 5.25
CA VAL A 12 -7.91 -14.74 6.29
C VAL A 12 -7.29 -13.73 7.23
N THR A 13 -6.05 -13.96 7.66
CA THR A 13 -5.33 -13.03 8.56
C THR A 13 -5.11 -11.67 7.90
N VAL A 14 -4.75 -11.63 6.62
CA VAL A 14 -4.57 -10.38 5.86
C VAL A 14 -5.89 -9.63 5.75
N ILE A 15 -6.99 -10.31 5.43
CA ILE A 15 -8.32 -9.68 5.31
C ILE A 15 -8.77 -9.10 6.65
N LEU A 16 -8.69 -9.88 7.73
CA LEU A 16 -9.08 -9.41 9.07
C LEU A 16 -8.17 -8.30 9.58
N GLY A 17 -6.86 -8.41 9.34
CA GLY A 17 -5.88 -7.38 9.71
C GLY A 17 -6.12 -6.07 8.96
N GLY A 18 -6.42 -6.13 7.67
CA GLY A 18 -6.77 -4.98 6.85
C GLY A 18 -8.03 -4.28 7.33
N GLU A 19 -9.09 -5.03 7.64
CA GLU A 19 -10.33 -4.47 8.19
C GLU A 19 -10.09 -3.79 9.55
N PHE A 20 -9.33 -4.45 10.43
CA PHE A 20 -8.97 -3.86 11.73
C PHE A 20 -8.14 -2.59 11.59
N LEU A 21 -7.17 -2.59 10.68
CA LEU A 21 -6.35 -1.41 10.37
C LEU A 21 -7.21 -0.23 9.89
N LEU A 22 -8.12 -0.47 8.94
CA LEU A 22 -8.99 0.56 8.40
C LEU A 22 -9.91 1.16 9.48
N ARG A 23 -10.54 0.34 10.30
CA ARG A 23 -11.39 0.80 11.42
C ARG A 23 -10.60 1.61 12.44
N SER A 24 -9.40 1.17 12.77
CA SER A 24 -8.50 1.86 13.71
C SER A 24 -8.05 3.21 13.15
N ALA A 25 -7.71 3.26 11.86
CA ALA A 25 -7.31 4.49 11.19
C ALA A 25 -8.45 5.52 11.15
N VAL A 26 -9.68 5.10 10.84
CA VAL A 26 -10.87 5.97 10.88
C VAL A 26 -11.15 6.48 12.30
N SER A 27 -11.02 5.61 13.30
CA SER A 27 -11.18 6.00 14.71
C SER A 27 -10.13 7.01 15.14
N ALA A 28 -8.87 6.80 14.79
CA ALA A 28 -7.78 7.73 15.06
C ALA A 28 -8.00 9.09 14.39
N SER A 29 -8.41 9.10 13.12
CA SER A 29 -8.78 10.30 12.38
C SER A 29 -9.82 11.13 13.13
N ASN A 30 -10.90 10.49 13.59
CA ASN A 30 -11.98 11.16 14.30
C ASN A 30 -11.55 11.68 15.69
N ARG A 31 -10.70 10.92 16.42
CA ARG A 31 -10.21 11.32 17.76
C ARG A 31 -9.22 12.48 17.69
N LEU A 32 -8.38 12.51 16.68
CA LEU A 32 -7.34 13.52 16.51
C LEU A 32 -7.82 14.73 15.71
N ASN A 33 -9.06 14.75 15.23
CA ASN A 33 -9.60 15.77 14.33
C ASN A 33 -8.73 15.98 13.06
N ILE A 34 -8.14 14.90 12.56
CA ILE A 34 -7.32 14.89 11.34
C ILE A 34 -8.17 14.39 10.18
N PRO A 35 -8.11 15.01 8.99
CA PRO A 35 -8.81 14.51 7.81
C PRO A 35 -8.46 13.05 7.51
N ARG A 36 -9.48 12.22 7.22
CA ARG A 36 -9.30 10.78 6.94
C ARG A 36 -8.32 10.50 5.82
N ILE A 37 -8.25 11.40 4.85
CA ILE A 37 -7.31 11.28 3.74
C ILE A 37 -5.85 11.31 4.22
N ILE A 38 -5.51 12.17 5.18
CA ILE A 38 -4.16 12.25 5.74
C ILE A 38 -3.79 10.95 6.46
N VAL A 39 -4.72 10.42 7.27
CA VAL A 39 -4.49 9.15 7.98
C VAL A 39 -4.35 7.99 6.99
N GLY A 40 -5.14 7.98 5.93
CA GLY A 40 -5.02 6.99 4.84
C GLY A 40 -3.67 7.08 4.12
N MET A 41 -3.26 8.28 3.74
CA MET A 41 -2.00 8.51 3.02
C MET A 41 -0.74 8.28 3.86
N THR A 42 -0.84 8.31 5.17
CA THR A 42 0.29 8.11 6.09
C THR A 42 0.25 6.75 6.76
N ILE A 43 -0.60 6.60 7.78
CA ILE A 43 -0.63 5.41 8.64
C ILE A 43 -1.03 4.16 7.85
N VAL A 44 -2.10 4.23 7.06
CA VAL A 44 -2.58 3.07 6.31
C VAL A 44 -1.59 2.70 5.21
N SER A 45 -1.10 3.67 4.43
CA SER A 45 -0.12 3.42 3.37
C SER A 45 1.17 2.84 3.91
N PHE A 46 1.69 3.38 5.02
CA PHE A 46 2.89 2.82 5.66
C PHE A 46 2.66 1.38 6.13
N ALA A 47 1.55 1.12 6.83
CA ALA A 47 1.26 -0.21 7.36
C ALA A 47 1.05 -1.26 6.25
N THR A 48 0.40 -0.89 5.15
CA THR A 48 0.20 -1.79 4.02
C THR A 48 1.48 -2.06 3.22
N SER A 49 2.47 -1.17 3.26
CA SER A 49 3.77 -1.33 2.60
C SER A 49 4.83 -2.00 3.47
N LEU A 50 4.54 -2.29 4.76
CA LEU A 50 5.48 -2.97 5.65
C LEU A 50 5.91 -4.37 5.16
N PRO A 51 5.01 -5.24 4.65
CA PRO A 51 5.40 -6.55 4.12
C PRO A 51 6.40 -6.44 2.97
N GLU A 52 6.18 -5.51 2.04
CA GLU A 52 7.08 -5.26 0.91
C GLU A 52 8.43 -4.74 1.38
N LEU A 53 8.43 -3.83 2.36
CA LEU A 53 9.65 -3.28 2.96
C LEU A 53 10.48 -4.39 3.61
N ILE A 54 9.87 -5.24 4.44
CA ILE A 54 10.54 -6.34 5.13
C ILE A 54 11.12 -7.34 4.12
N THR A 55 10.34 -7.70 3.10
CA THR A 55 10.75 -8.62 2.04
C THR A 55 11.94 -8.06 1.25
N SER A 56 11.89 -6.77 0.88
CA SER A 56 12.96 -6.11 0.13
C SER A 56 14.24 -5.97 0.95
N ILE A 57 14.15 -5.59 2.23
CA ILE A 57 15.32 -5.52 3.13
C ILE A 57 15.94 -6.90 3.28
N ARG A 58 15.14 -7.93 3.50
CA ARG A 58 15.65 -9.29 3.66
C ARG A 58 16.32 -9.79 2.40
N ALA A 59 15.72 -9.59 1.24
CA ALA A 59 16.30 -9.95 -0.04
C ALA A 59 17.66 -9.24 -0.27
N ALA A 60 17.76 -7.96 0.06
CA ALA A 60 18.99 -7.19 -0.06
C ALA A 60 20.09 -7.71 0.89
N VAL A 61 19.74 -8.02 2.15
CA VAL A 61 20.68 -8.55 3.15
C VAL A 61 21.18 -9.96 2.76
N ASP A 62 20.29 -10.78 2.21
CA ASP A 62 20.62 -12.14 1.75
C ASP A 62 21.38 -12.13 0.39
N GLY A 63 21.71 -10.94 -0.17
CA GLY A 63 22.47 -10.79 -1.41
C GLY A 63 21.65 -10.86 -2.69
N TYR A 64 20.32 -10.88 -2.61
CA TYR A 64 19.41 -10.91 -3.75
C TYR A 64 18.93 -9.50 -4.12
N ALA A 65 19.84 -8.63 -4.55
CA ALA A 65 19.54 -7.24 -4.87
C ALA A 65 18.46 -7.10 -5.96
N ASP A 66 18.51 -7.93 -7.00
CA ASP A 66 17.51 -7.94 -8.09
C ASP A 66 16.10 -8.25 -7.58
N LEU A 67 15.98 -9.17 -6.61
CA LEU A 67 14.70 -9.49 -5.99
C LEU A 67 14.18 -8.31 -5.17
N SER A 68 15.05 -7.62 -4.44
CA SER A 68 14.68 -6.43 -3.68
C SER A 68 14.12 -5.32 -4.57
N VAL A 69 14.83 -4.98 -5.65
CA VAL A 69 14.39 -3.95 -6.61
C VAL A 69 13.12 -4.39 -7.33
N SER A 70 13.05 -5.64 -7.79
CA SER A 70 11.87 -6.17 -8.49
C SER A 70 10.62 -6.18 -7.61
N ASN A 71 10.75 -6.43 -6.31
CA ASN A 71 9.63 -6.38 -5.36
C ASN A 71 9.08 -4.96 -5.23
N VAL A 72 9.93 -3.95 -5.11
CA VAL A 72 9.50 -2.54 -5.01
C VAL A 72 8.84 -2.06 -6.29
N VAL A 73 9.46 -2.30 -7.44
CA VAL A 73 8.92 -1.90 -8.75
C VAL A 73 7.63 -2.67 -9.06
N GLY A 74 7.63 -3.99 -8.82
CA GLY A 74 6.49 -4.86 -9.08
C GLY A 74 5.27 -4.50 -8.24
N SER A 75 5.44 -4.18 -6.96
CA SER A 75 4.34 -3.75 -6.09
C SER A 75 3.74 -2.41 -6.55
N ASN A 76 4.55 -1.45 -6.98
CA ASN A 76 4.05 -0.20 -7.55
C ASN A 76 3.25 -0.42 -8.84
N ILE A 77 3.73 -1.27 -9.75
CA ILE A 77 3.02 -1.64 -10.98
C ILE A 77 1.70 -2.33 -10.63
N ALA A 78 1.71 -3.27 -9.69
CA ALA A 78 0.50 -3.97 -9.26
C ALA A 78 -0.52 -3.02 -8.64
N ASN A 79 -0.09 -2.10 -7.78
CA ASN A 79 -0.97 -1.11 -7.15
C ASN A 79 -1.60 -0.15 -8.17
N LEU A 80 -0.83 0.34 -9.13
CA LEU A 80 -1.34 1.27 -10.16
C LEU A 80 -2.11 0.54 -11.27
N GLY A 81 -1.62 -0.58 -11.76
CA GLY A 81 -2.24 -1.29 -12.87
C GLY A 81 -3.42 -2.16 -12.45
N PHE A 82 -3.24 -2.96 -11.40
CA PHE A 82 -4.23 -3.95 -10.98
C PHE A 82 -5.18 -3.41 -9.93
N VAL A 83 -4.67 -2.92 -8.80
CA VAL A 83 -5.54 -2.48 -7.68
C VAL A 83 -6.34 -1.25 -8.07
N LEU A 84 -5.70 -0.19 -8.56
CA LEU A 84 -6.39 1.00 -9.00
C LEU A 84 -7.32 0.72 -10.18
N GLY A 85 -6.90 -0.14 -11.13
CA GLY A 85 -7.73 -0.58 -12.24
C GLY A 85 -9.03 -1.23 -11.78
N ILE A 86 -8.97 -2.16 -10.83
CA ILE A 86 -10.16 -2.80 -10.25
C ILE A 86 -11.05 -1.77 -9.54
N VAL A 87 -10.47 -0.91 -8.73
CA VAL A 87 -11.22 0.12 -7.99
C VAL A 87 -11.98 1.05 -8.95
N LEU A 88 -11.38 1.43 -10.08
CA LEU A 88 -12.01 2.27 -11.10
C LEU A 88 -13.15 1.56 -11.85
N LEU A 89 -13.15 0.23 -11.91
CA LEU A 89 -14.27 -0.53 -12.49
C LEU A 89 -15.51 -0.50 -11.59
N PHE A 90 -15.35 -0.40 -10.28
CA PHE A 90 -16.44 -0.42 -9.30
C PHE A 90 -16.83 0.96 -8.75
N GLY A 91 -16.03 1.99 -9.00
CA GLY A 91 -16.26 3.33 -8.45
C GLY A 91 -15.87 4.46 -9.40
N GLN A 92 -16.53 5.61 -9.23
CA GLN A 92 -16.14 6.83 -9.91
C GLN A 92 -15.19 7.62 -8.99
N PHE A 93 -13.99 7.90 -9.48
CA PHE A 93 -13.02 8.73 -8.78
C PHE A 93 -12.99 10.13 -9.36
N THR A 94 -13.24 11.12 -8.50
CA THR A 94 -13.04 12.52 -8.87
C THR A 94 -11.69 12.97 -8.34
N VAL A 95 -10.75 13.20 -9.25
CA VAL A 95 -9.42 13.71 -8.90
C VAL A 95 -9.51 15.22 -8.68
N GLN A 96 -9.13 15.67 -7.50
CA GLN A 96 -9.10 17.10 -7.18
C GLN A 96 -7.98 17.80 -7.97
N LYS A 97 -8.23 19.07 -8.36
CA LYS A 97 -7.23 19.86 -9.09
C LYS A 97 -5.91 20.07 -8.32
N SER A 98 -5.96 20.04 -6.99
CA SER A 98 -4.78 20.11 -6.12
C SER A 98 -3.83 18.93 -6.34
N PHE A 99 -4.35 17.75 -6.66
CA PHE A 99 -3.55 16.55 -6.95
C PHE A 99 -2.50 16.80 -8.03
N TYR A 100 -2.88 17.43 -9.13
CA TYR A 100 -1.96 17.72 -10.25
C TYR A 100 -0.89 18.75 -9.92
N LYS A 101 -1.16 19.63 -8.93
CA LYS A 101 -0.21 20.69 -8.56
C LYS A 101 0.75 20.30 -7.45
N SER A 102 0.31 19.43 -6.56
CA SER A 102 1.04 19.07 -5.33
C SER A 102 1.46 17.60 -5.34
N ASP A 103 0.49 16.69 -5.38
CA ASP A 103 0.75 15.29 -5.09
C ASP A 103 1.47 14.59 -6.25
N TRP A 104 1.05 14.86 -7.48
CA TRP A 104 1.64 14.26 -8.68
C TRP A 104 3.13 14.62 -8.89
N PRO A 105 3.55 15.90 -8.77
CA PRO A 105 4.96 16.25 -8.88
C PRO A 105 5.83 15.62 -7.79
N ILE A 106 5.33 15.56 -6.55
CA ILE A 106 6.04 14.94 -5.43
C ILE A 106 6.22 13.44 -5.66
N LEU A 107 5.17 12.76 -6.09
CA LEU A 107 5.21 11.33 -6.42
C LEU A 107 6.18 11.04 -7.56
N PHE A 108 6.16 11.86 -8.61
CA PHE A 108 7.05 11.74 -9.75
C PHE A 108 8.52 11.93 -9.36
N LEU A 109 8.82 12.96 -8.56
CA LEU A 109 10.16 13.20 -8.03
C LEU A 109 10.63 12.06 -7.11
N SER A 110 9.74 11.51 -6.29
CA SER A 110 10.04 10.36 -5.44
C SER A 110 10.43 9.13 -6.26
N LEU A 111 9.71 8.85 -7.35
CA LEU A 111 10.02 7.73 -8.25
C LEU A 111 11.34 7.91 -9.01
N ILE A 112 11.71 9.13 -9.34
CA ILE A 112 13.02 9.42 -9.99
C ILE A 112 14.17 9.27 -9.00
N HIS A 113 13.93 9.51 -7.72
CA HIS A 113 14.95 9.45 -6.67
C HIS A 113 15.34 8.02 -6.30
N ILE A 114 14.49 7.04 -6.54
CA ILE A 114 14.77 5.61 -6.32
C ILE A 114 15.64 5.08 -7.45
#